data_ec59f0232b17779645189d91a19f0a66
#
_entry.id   ec59f0232b17779645189d91a19f0a66
#
_cell.length_a   1.000
_cell.length_b   1.000
_cell.length_c   1.000
_cell.angle_alpha   90.00
_cell.angle_beta   90.00
_cell.angle_gamma   90.00
#
_symmetry.space_group_name_H-M   'P 1'
#
loop_
_entity.id
_entity.type
_entity.pdbx_description
1 polymer ?
#
loop_
_entity_poly.entity_id
_entity_poly.type
_entity_poly.pdbx_seq_one_letter_code
_entity_poly.pdbx_strand_id
1 'polypeptide(L)'
;MYGLKTESSFDAAHFLTDYHGKCENLHGHRWRVVAYLAQEKLWNEGTHKDMVIDFGEFKHVLRELTEELDHSFIVEEGSLMPETLACLEKEGFALSMMPFRTTAENLARYFYDRMADSGLSIS
;
A
#
# COMPACT_ATOMS: atom_id res chain seq x y z
N MET A 1 3.11 23.24 13.51
CA MET A 1 3.20 22.01 12.71
C MET A 1 2.53 22.21 11.36
N TYR A 2 3.14 21.68 10.33
CA TYR A 2 2.63 21.76 8.96
C TYR A 2 2.41 20.36 8.43
N GLY A 3 1.32 20.15 7.70
CA GLY A 3 0.98 18.83 7.19
C GLY A 3 0.54 18.83 5.75
N LEU A 4 0.77 17.71 5.08
CA LEU A 4 0.26 17.44 3.74
C LEU A 4 -0.52 16.13 3.79
N LYS A 5 -1.50 16.03 2.91
CA LYS A 5 -2.30 14.82 2.75
C LYS A 5 -2.43 14.51 1.25
N THR A 6 -2.28 13.25 0.89
CA THR A 6 -2.56 12.80 -0.45
C THR A 6 -3.25 11.44 -0.41
N GLU A 7 -3.91 11.06 -1.48
CA GLU A 7 -4.58 9.77 -1.56
C GLU A 7 -4.42 9.15 -2.94
N SER A 8 -4.51 7.82 -2.99
CA SER A 8 -4.50 7.05 -4.20
C SER A 8 -5.35 5.81 -4.00
N SER A 9 -5.87 5.24 -5.08
CA SER A 9 -6.72 4.06 -5.01
C SER A 9 -6.18 2.97 -5.93
N PHE A 10 -6.49 1.72 -5.60
CA PHE A 10 -6.18 0.57 -6.43
C PHE A 10 -7.25 -0.50 -6.25
N ASP A 11 -7.41 -1.35 -7.23
CA ASP A 11 -8.34 -2.48 -7.18
C ASP A 11 -7.54 -3.77 -7.02
N ALA A 12 -7.88 -4.56 -6.01
CA ALA A 12 -7.17 -5.80 -5.74
C ALA A 12 -8.05 -6.80 -5.01
N ALA A 13 -7.77 -8.06 -5.24
CA ALA A 13 -8.46 -9.17 -4.57
C ALA A 13 -7.65 -9.65 -3.37
N HIS A 14 -8.33 -10.22 -2.40
CA HIS A 14 -7.71 -10.86 -1.25
C HIS A 14 -8.71 -11.77 -0.53
N PHE A 15 -8.24 -12.47 0.49
CA PHE A 15 -9.08 -13.18 1.44
C PHE A 15 -8.39 -13.19 2.80
N LEU A 16 -9.16 -13.41 3.87
CA LEU A 16 -8.62 -13.45 5.22
C LEU A 16 -8.52 -14.89 5.71
N THR A 17 -7.34 -15.29 6.16
CA THR A 17 -7.10 -16.59 6.81
C THR A 17 -7.63 -16.56 8.23
N ASP A 18 -8.05 -17.72 8.74
CA ASP A 18 -8.52 -17.89 10.12
C ASP A 18 -9.60 -16.87 10.52
N TYR A 19 -10.43 -16.49 9.57
CA TYR A 19 -11.52 -15.56 9.79
C TYR A 19 -12.86 -16.24 9.54
N HIS A 20 -13.77 -16.17 10.52
CA HIS A 20 -15.08 -16.81 10.45
C HIS A 20 -16.14 -15.81 9.97
N GLY A 21 -16.17 -15.52 8.69
CA GLY A 21 -17.10 -14.60 8.06
C GLY A 21 -16.91 -14.55 6.56
N LYS A 22 -17.62 -13.64 5.90
CA LYS A 22 -17.60 -13.54 4.44
C LYS A 22 -16.21 -13.26 3.88
N CYS A 23 -15.38 -12.55 4.64
CA CYS A 23 -14.07 -12.13 4.16
C CYS A 23 -13.04 -13.26 4.09
N GLU A 24 -13.37 -14.46 4.59
CA GLU A 24 -12.52 -15.63 4.37
C GLU A 24 -12.59 -16.11 2.92
N ASN A 25 -13.61 -15.72 2.18
CA ASN A 25 -13.73 -16.05 0.77
C ASN A 25 -12.97 -15.05 -0.09
N LEU A 26 -12.51 -15.50 -1.24
CA LEU A 26 -11.87 -14.64 -2.20
C LEU A 26 -12.82 -13.54 -2.68
N HIS A 27 -12.41 -12.30 -2.54
CA HIS A 27 -13.21 -11.14 -2.95
C HIS A 27 -12.32 -9.99 -3.30
N GLY A 28 -12.89 -8.95 -3.90
CA GLY A 28 -12.14 -7.77 -4.31
C GLY A 28 -12.69 -6.49 -3.73
N HIS A 29 -11.82 -5.48 -3.66
CA HIS A 29 -12.16 -4.14 -3.20
C HIS A 29 -11.51 -3.10 -4.07
N ARG A 30 -12.10 -1.90 -4.08
CA ARG A 30 -11.36 -0.69 -4.42
C ARG A 30 -10.74 -0.19 -3.12
N TRP A 31 -9.44 -0.28 -3.02
CA TRP A 31 -8.68 0.16 -1.86
C TRP A 31 -8.33 1.63 -2.01
N ARG A 32 -8.60 2.39 -0.97
CA ARG A 32 -8.23 3.80 -0.93
C ARG A 32 -7.17 3.98 0.15
N VAL A 33 -6.04 4.55 -0.23
CA VAL A 33 -4.93 4.81 0.69
C VAL A 33 -4.80 6.31 0.86
N VAL A 34 -4.83 6.77 2.10
CA VAL A 34 -4.64 8.17 2.46
C VAL A 34 -3.35 8.27 3.25
N ALA A 35 -2.42 9.09 2.77
CA ALA A 35 -1.14 9.30 3.42
C ALA A 35 -1.05 10.71 3.98
N TYR A 36 -0.50 10.82 5.18
CA TYR A 36 -0.28 12.09 5.87
C TYR A 36 1.20 12.27 6.11
N LEU A 37 1.67 13.50 5.95
CA LEU A 37 3.05 13.86 6.21
C LEU A 37 3.06 15.15 7.02
N ALA A 38 3.84 15.19 8.09
CA ALA A 38 3.86 16.34 8.99
C ALA A 38 5.30 16.73 9.33
N GLN A 39 5.51 18.05 9.48
CA GLN A 39 6.80 18.62 9.84
C GLN A 39 6.56 19.78 10.80
N GLU A 40 7.47 19.96 11.77
CA GLU A 40 7.41 21.10 12.69
C GLU A 40 7.82 22.39 11.99
N LYS A 41 8.74 22.31 11.04
CA LYS A 41 9.30 23.47 10.34
C LYS A 41 9.30 23.25 8.83
N LEU A 42 9.17 24.36 8.11
CA LEU A 42 9.32 24.36 6.66
C LEU A 42 10.81 24.49 6.31
N TRP A 43 11.19 24.09 5.12
CA TRP A 43 12.55 24.34 4.60
C TRP A 43 12.76 25.86 4.52
N ASN A 44 13.96 26.31 4.87
CA ASN A 44 14.30 27.74 4.87
C ASN A 44 15.10 28.18 3.66
N GLU A 45 15.51 27.26 2.82
CA GLU A 45 16.28 27.55 1.61
C GLU A 45 16.14 26.44 0.58
N GLY A 46 16.61 26.70 -0.63
CA GLY A 46 16.58 25.74 -1.72
C GLY A 46 15.25 25.70 -2.46
N THR A 47 15.10 24.70 -3.30
CA THR A 47 13.90 24.50 -4.12
C THR A 47 12.64 24.32 -3.28
N HIS A 48 12.78 23.69 -2.10
CA HIS A 48 11.64 23.41 -1.22
C HIS A 48 11.40 24.49 -0.17
N LYS A 49 12.00 25.69 -0.35
CA LYS A 49 11.81 26.79 0.60
C LYS A 49 10.32 27.04 0.84
N ASP A 50 9.96 27.17 2.12
CA ASP A 50 8.60 27.40 2.58
C ASP A 50 7.63 26.23 2.31
N MET A 51 8.17 25.04 2.05
CA MET A 51 7.42 23.81 1.85
C MET A 51 7.78 22.76 2.90
N VAL A 52 6.86 21.83 3.11
CA VAL A 52 7.13 20.58 3.85
C VAL A 52 7.99 19.69 2.95
N ILE A 53 7.53 19.50 1.73
CA ILE A 53 8.20 18.78 0.64
C ILE A 53 7.47 19.16 -0.65
N ASP A 54 8.09 18.86 -1.78
CA ASP A 54 7.38 19.00 -3.07
C ASP A 54 6.17 18.07 -3.07
N PHE A 55 4.97 18.63 -3.19
CA PHE A 55 3.73 17.88 -3.16
C PHE A 55 3.66 16.84 -4.29
N GLY A 56 4.24 17.16 -5.45
CA GLY A 56 4.31 16.22 -6.58
C GLY A 56 5.11 14.96 -6.26
N GLU A 57 6.21 15.09 -5.54
CA GLU A 57 7.01 13.94 -5.10
C GLU A 57 6.23 13.08 -4.13
N PHE A 58 5.53 13.69 -3.19
CA PHE A 58 4.72 12.99 -2.21
C PHE A 58 3.62 12.17 -2.89
N LYS A 59 2.89 12.79 -3.80
CA LYS A 59 1.84 12.11 -4.58
C LYS A 59 2.41 10.97 -5.42
N HIS A 60 3.56 11.20 -6.04
CA HIS A 60 4.18 10.22 -6.93
C HIS A 60 4.58 8.94 -6.18
N VAL A 61 5.18 9.09 -5.00
CA VAL A 61 5.57 7.93 -4.18
C VAL A 61 4.35 7.06 -3.86
N LEU A 62 3.27 7.67 -3.39
CA LEU A 62 2.06 6.90 -3.08
C LEU A 62 1.47 6.25 -4.32
N ARG A 63 1.43 6.96 -5.44
CA ARG A 63 0.91 6.42 -6.70
C ARG A 63 1.69 5.20 -7.15
N GLU A 64 3.01 5.25 -7.11
CA GLU A 64 3.83 4.09 -7.49
C GLU A 64 3.54 2.88 -6.62
N LEU A 65 3.38 3.08 -5.31
CA LEU A 65 3.09 1.99 -4.39
C LEU A 65 1.70 1.37 -4.66
N THR A 66 0.70 2.19 -4.92
CA THR A 66 -0.63 1.66 -5.25
C THR A 66 -0.65 0.97 -6.60
N GLU A 67 0.11 1.45 -7.57
CA GLU A 67 0.22 0.81 -8.88
C GLU A 67 0.84 -0.58 -8.80
N GLU A 68 1.78 -0.81 -7.87
CA GLU A 68 2.36 -2.13 -7.65
C GLU A 68 1.31 -3.18 -7.28
N LEU A 69 0.28 -2.78 -6.55
CA LEU A 69 -0.78 -3.69 -6.09
C LEU A 69 -2.02 -3.67 -6.98
N ASP A 70 -2.13 -2.68 -7.88
CA ASP A 70 -3.32 -2.52 -8.68
C ASP A 70 -3.53 -3.70 -9.64
N HIS A 71 -4.76 -4.20 -9.68
CA HIS A 71 -5.13 -5.36 -10.49
C HIS A 71 -4.33 -6.62 -10.13
N SER A 72 -3.99 -6.79 -8.86
CA SER A 72 -3.31 -7.98 -8.38
C SER A 72 -4.17 -8.74 -7.37
N PHE A 73 -3.76 -9.97 -7.08
CA PHE A 73 -4.30 -10.76 -6.00
C PHE A 73 -3.28 -10.70 -4.86
N ILE A 74 -3.66 -10.08 -3.75
CA ILE A 74 -2.80 -9.90 -2.57
C ILE A 74 -2.92 -11.16 -1.73
N VAL A 75 -1.82 -11.89 -1.56
CA VAL A 75 -1.79 -13.22 -0.95
C VAL A 75 -0.87 -13.23 0.25
N GLU A 76 -1.38 -13.72 1.38
CA GLU A 76 -0.53 -13.99 2.55
C GLU A 76 0.32 -15.22 2.25
N GLU A 77 1.62 -15.13 2.49
CA GLU A 77 2.54 -16.26 2.31
C GLU A 77 2.08 -17.47 3.13
N GLY A 78 2.05 -18.63 2.49
CA GLY A 78 1.63 -19.86 3.14
C GLY A 78 0.13 -20.06 3.25
N SER A 79 -0.69 -19.13 2.75
CA SER A 79 -2.15 -19.23 2.86
C SER A 79 -2.80 -20.09 1.78
N LEU A 80 -2.12 -20.29 0.66
CA LEU A 80 -2.60 -21.14 -0.43
C LEU A 80 -1.67 -22.34 -0.60
N MET A 81 -2.23 -23.43 -1.11
CA MET A 81 -1.41 -24.60 -1.44
C MET A 81 -0.41 -24.23 -2.53
N PRO A 82 0.81 -24.80 -2.49
CA PRO A 82 1.81 -24.52 -3.52
C PRO A 82 1.32 -24.80 -4.94
N GLU A 83 0.49 -25.81 -5.12
CA GLU A 83 -0.08 -26.14 -6.42
C GLU A 83 -1.00 -25.04 -6.94
N THR A 84 -1.80 -24.43 -6.04
CA THR A 84 -2.69 -23.34 -6.39
C THR A 84 -1.91 -22.12 -6.84
N LEU A 85 -0.88 -21.75 -6.09
CA LEU A 85 0.00 -20.63 -6.45
C LEU A 85 0.67 -20.87 -7.80
N ALA A 86 1.20 -22.07 -8.00
CA ALA A 86 1.87 -22.42 -9.25
C ALA A 86 0.93 -22.30 -10.44
N CYS A 87 -0.31 -22.76 -10.30
CA CYS A 87 -1.31 -22.66 -11.37
C CYS A 87 -1.68 -21.21 -11.68
N LEU A 88 -1.86 -20.37 -10.65
CA LEU A 88 -2.17 -18.96 -10.86
C LEU A 88 -1.03 -18.24 -11.58
N GLU A 89 0.22 -18.49 -11.17
CA GLU A 89 1.38 -17.91 -11.83
C GLU A 89 1.49 -18.38 -13.28
N LYS A 90 1.25 -19.66 -13.50
CA LYS A 90 1.35 -20.27 -14.84
C LYS A 90 0.31 -19.69 -15.79
N GLU A 91 -0.85 -19.31 -15.27
CA GLU A 91 -1.88 -18.68 -16.08
C GLU A 91 -1.67 -17.16 -16.25
N GLY A 92 -0.63 -16.62 -15.62
CA GLY A 92 -0.24 -15.23 -15.83
C GLY A 92 -0.92 -14.22 -14.91
N PHE A 93 -1.57 -14.66 -13.82
CA PHE A 93 -2.17 -13.74 -12.87
C PHE A 93 -1.11 -13.04 -12.03
N ALA A 94 -1.31 -11.74 -11.80
CA ALA A 94 -0.41 -10.95 -10.97
C ALA A 94 -0.67 -11.26 -9.49
N LEU A 95 0.34 -11.74 -8.78
CA LEU A 95 0.26 -12.06 -7.36
C LEU A 95 1.15 -11.11 -6.58
N SER A 96 0.59 -10.53 -5.50
CA SER A 96 1.34 -9.67 -4.57
C SER A 96 1.46 -10.43 -3.25
N MET A 97 2.62 -11.05 -3.03
CA MET A 97 2.86 -11.88 -1.84
C MET A 97 3.22 -11.01 -0.64
N MET A 98 2.58 -11.26 0.49
CA MET A 98 2.79 -10.52 1.73
C MET A 98 3.13 -11.47 2.88
N PRO A 99 4.07 -11.09 3.76
CA PRO A 99 4.43 -11.92 4.91
C PRO A 99 3.47 -11.73 6.11
N PHE A 100 2.26 -11.26 5.86
CA PHE A 100 1.28 -10.98 6.91
C PHE A 100 -0.13 -11.25 6.37
N ARG A 101 -1.08 -11.37 7.31
CA ARG A 101 -2.50 -11.47 6.99
C ARG A 101 -2.95 -10.16 6.33
N THR A 102 -3.66 -10.24 5.21
CA THR A 102 -3.95 -9.08 4.35
C THR A 102 -5.14 -8.25 4.83
N THR A 103 -5.15 -7.91 6.12
CA THR A 103 -6.13 -7.00 6.70
C THR A 103 -5.85 -5.57 6.27
N ALA A 104 -6.86 -4.70 6.38
CA ALA A 104 -6.68 -3.27 6.10
C ALA A 104 -5.60 -2.66 7.02
N GLU A 105 -5.58 -3.08 8.28
CA GLU A 105 -4.61 -2.61 9.26
C GLU A 105 -3.17 -2.95 8.87
N ASN A 106 -2.93 -4.20 8.46
CA ASN A 106 -1.60 -4.63 8.04
C ASN A 106 -1.19 -4.00 6.71
N LEU A 107 -2.13 -3.80 5.80
CA LEU A 107 -1.84 -3.10 4.55
C LEU A 107 -1.52 -1.63 4.80
N ALA A 108 -2.22 -0.99 5.74
CA ALA A 108 -1.89 0.39 6.13
C ALA A 108 -0.45 0.47 6.66
N ARG A 109 -0.04 -0.50 7.48
CA ARG A 109 1.33 -0.57 7.99
C ARG A 109 2.32 -0.79 6.86
N TYR A 110 1.99 -1.64 5.91
CA TYR A 110 2.82 -1.89 4.73
C TYR A 110 3.08 -0.60 3.94
N PHE A 111 2.03 0.18 3.67
CA PHE A 111 2.17 1.46 2.97
C PHE A 111 2.99 2.46 3.80
N TYR A 112 2.74 2.50 5.10
CA TYR A 112 3.51 3.36 6.00
C TYR A 112 5.00 3.06 5.91
N ASP A 113 5.37 1.79 6.07
CA ASP A 113 6.77 1.37 6.06
C ASP A 113 7.42 1.64 4.69
N ARG A 114 6.72 1.36 3.59
CA ARG A 114 7.26 1.61 2.25
C ARG A 114 7.46 3.10 1.99
N MET A 115 6.55 3.93 2.43
CA MET A 115 6.69 5.39 2.28
C MET A 115 7.80 5.93 3.15
N ALA A 116 7.93 5.44 4.38
CA ALA A 116 9.03 5.82 5.27
C ALA A 116 10.39 5.44 4.66
N ASP A 117 10.48 4.26 4.04
CA ASP A 117 11.71 3.80 3.37
C ASP A 117 12.09 4.68 2.18
N SER A 118 11.16 5.42 1.61
CA SER A 118 11.44 6.36 0.52
C SER A 118 12.04 7.69 1.01
N GLY A 119 12.21 7.85 2.33
CA GLY A 119 12.79 9.04 2.93
C GLY A 119 11.76 10.08 3.37
N LEU A 120 10.46 9.77 3.25
CA LEU A 120 9.40 10.68 3.68
C LEU A 120 9.12 10.52 5.17
N SER A 121 8.80 11.64 5.84
CA SER A 121 8.42 11.66 7.26
C SER A 121 6.91 11.45 7.39
N ILE A 122 6.47 10.22 7.23
CA ILE A 122 5.05 9.85 7.26
C ILE A 122 4.53 9.77 8.69
N SER A 123 3.30 10.17 8.90
CA SER A 123 2.63 10.12 10.21
C SER A 123 1.29 9.38 10.14
#